data_7065a68a36daf6bb51703ed90b8dd95e
#
_entry.id   7065a68a36daf6bb51703ed90b8dd95e
#
_cell.length_a   1.000
_cell.length_b   1.000
_cell.length_c   1.000
_cell.angle_alpha   90.00
_cell.angle_beta   90.00
_cell.angle_gamma   90.00
#
_symmetry.space_group_name_H-M   'P 1'
#
loop_
_entity.id
_entity.type
_entity.pdbx_description
1 polymer ?
#
loop_
_entity_poly.entity_id
_entity_poly.type
_entity_poly.pdbx_seq_one_letter_code
_entity_poly.pdbx_strand_id
1 'polypeptide(L)'
;SDLFVDSDFKPFSNKTVRGIRVPGMAKQSKTFFKSMEDFAVQEVGMKGLGYFKVEPGENGMFKYNGPIDKFLNDDQRKELATRCELQEGDVLYFIADTKKNAPKFAGQIRTEVAKRMNLIDESRFELCFIVDFPMYELDEETGKIIFTHNPFSMPQGGLDALLNKDPLDILAYQYDIVCNGVELSSGAVRNHDLDIMIKAFEIAGYTEEDVASKFGALYNAFKFGAPPHAGMAPGVDRMIMLLTGEESIREVIAFPLNSNAQDLLLGAPTEVTEQQLREVHIKVRKQM
;
A
#
# COMPACT_ATOMS: atom_id res chain seq x y z
N SER A 1 1.25 -17.14 6.87
CA SER A 1 0.49 -17.93 5.87
C SER A 1 0.99 -19.37 5.71
N ASP A 2 2.22 -19.67 6.11
CA ASP A 2 2.80 -21.02 6.19
C ASP A 2 1.94 -21.97 7.07
N LEU A 3 1.34 -21.44 8.13
CA LEU A 3 0.47 -22.18 9.05
C LEU A 3 -0.78 -22.78 8.37
N PHE A 4 -1.19 -22.26 7.23
CA PHE A 4 -2.43 -22.65 6.53
C PHE A 4 -2.20 -23.20 5.13
N VAL A 5 -0.94 -23.50 4.74
CA VAL A 5 -0.61 -24.00 3.40
C VAL A 5 -1.36 -25.30 3.09
N ASP A 6 -1.42 -26.21 4.08
CA ASP A 6 -2.08 -27.52 3.97
C ASP A 6 -3.46 -27.56 4.65
N SER A 7 -4.11 -26.40 4.78
CA SER A 7 -5.41 -26.32 5.45
C SER A 7 -6.53 -26.90 4.60
N ASP A 8 -7.32 -27.81 5.16
CA ASP A 8 -8.57 -28.33 4.56
C ASP A 8 -9.69 -27.27 4.47
N PHE A 9 -9.49 -26.13 5.10
CA PHE A 9 -10.45 -25.03 5.06
C PHE A 9 -10.35 -24.30 3.71
N LYS A 10 -11.24 -24.63 2.79
CA LYS A 10 -11.26 -24.09 1.40
C LYS A 10 -11.00 -22.59 1.27
N PRO A 11 -11.54 -21.69 2.14
CA PRO A 11 -11.24 -20.26 2.06
C PRO A 11 -9.76 -19.89 2.25
N PHE A 12 -8.95 -20.75 2.92
CA PHE A 12 -7.52 -20.54 3.17
C PHE A 12 -6.62 -21.25 2.17
N SER A 13 -7.13 -22.28 1.51
CA SER A 13 -6.36 -23.10 0.56
C SER A 13 -5.78 -22.26 -0.56
N ASN A 14 -4.47 -22.35 -0.77
CA ASN A 14 -3.72 -21.60 -1.78
C ASN A 14 -3.89 -20.05 -1.68
N LYS A 15 -4.12 -19.55 -0.47
CA LYS A 15 -4.30 -18.13 -0.20
C LYS A 15 -3.23 -17.59 0.77
N THR A 16 -2.94 -16.31 0.65
CA THR A 16 -2.22 -15.58 1.69
C THR A 16 -3.22 -15.26 2.80
N VAL A 17 -2.94 -15.76 4.01
CA VAL A 17 -3.79 -15.51 5.19
C VAL A 17 -3.10 -14.48 6.09
N ARG A 18 -3.83 -13.44 6.46
CA ARG A 18 -3.44 -12.42 7.44
C ARG A 18 -4.35 -12.49 8.65
N GLY A 19 -3.78 -12.39 9.85
CA GLY A 19 -4.52 -12.31 11.09
C GLY A 19 -4.51 -10.89 11.64
N ILE A 20 -5.65 -10.43 12.18
CA ILE A 20 -5.75 -9.17 12.93
C ILE A 20 -6.30 -9.50 14.31
N ARG A 21 -5.46 -9.36 15.33
CA ARG A 21 -5.85 -9.44 16.72
C ARG A 21 -6.52 -8.13 17.15
N VAL A 22 -7.68 -8.24 17.80
CA VAL A 22 -8.37 -7.11 18.39
C VAL A 22 -8.58 -7.38 19.89
N PRO A 23 -7.84 -6.66 20.75
CA PRO A 23 -7.90 -6.85 22.19
C PRO A 23 -9.29 -6.58 22.76
N GLY A 24 -9.75 -7.47 23.68
CA GLY A 24 -10.98 -7.28 24.43
C GLY A 24 -12.29 -7.28 23.63
N MET A 25 -12.27 -7.61 22.35
CA MET A 25 -13.41 -7.50 21.43
C MET A 25 -14.42 -8.66 21.59
N ALA A 26 -14.07 -9.76 22.26
CA ALA A 26 -14.96 -10.93 22.38
C ALA A 26 -16.34 -10.61 23.00
N LYS A 27 -16.43 -9.53 23.77
CA LYS A 27 -17.68 -9.06 24.42
C LYS A 27 -18.66 -8.37 23.48
N GLN A 28 -18.23 -8.04 22.26
CA GLN A 28 -19.08 -7.34 21.29
C GLN A 28 -20.27 -8.20 20.87
N SER A 29 -21.36 -7.54 20.50
CA SER A 29 -22.62 -8.15 20.10
C SER A 29 -22.51 -8.88 18.76
N LYS A 30 -23.40 -9.83 18.52
CA LYS A 30 -23.50 -10.49 17.19
C LYS A 30 -23.74 -9.49 16.06
N THR A 31 -24.50 -8.43 16.33
CA THR A 31 -24.75 -7.34 15.35
C THR A 31 -23.48 -6.61 14.97
N PHE A 32 -22.57 -6.38 15.93
CA PHE A 32 -21.26 -5.79 15.64
C PHE A 32 -20.45 -6.66 14.67
N PHE A 33 -20.34 -7.96 14.95
CA PHE A 33 -19.62 -8.88 14.06
C PHE A 33 -20.24 -8.95 12.67
N LYS A 34 -21.59 -8.95 12.60
CA LYS A 34 -22.29 -8.91 11.32
C LYS A 34 -22.01 -7.63 10.55
N SER A 35 -22.02 -6.47 11.21
CA SER A 35 -21.71 -5.20 10.55
C SER A 35 -20.26 -5.09 10.06
N MET A 36 -19.31 -5.76 10.73
CA MET A 36 -17.92 -5.88 10.23
C MET A 36 -17.82 -6.79 9.00
N GLU A 37 -18.58 -7.89 8.98
CA GLU A 37 -18.67 -8.77 7.81
C GLU A 37 -19.31 -8.03 6.62
N ASP A 38 -20.39 -7.29 6.85
CA ASP A 38 -21.07 -6.50 5.82
C ASP A 38 -20.13 -5.44 5.22
N PHE A 39 -19.36 -4.73 6.05
CA PHE A 39 -18.31 -3.82 5.58
C PHE A 39 -17.27 -4.54 4.74
N ALA A 40 -16.78 -5.69 5.20
CA ALA A 40 -15.77 -6.46 4.46
C ALA A 40 -16.27 -6.88 3.08
N VAL A 41 -17.55 -7.25 2.95
CA VAL A 41 -18.13 -7.70 1.69
C VAL A 41 -18.49 -6.53 0.78
N GLN A 42 -19.17 -5.51 1.31
CA GLN A 42 -19.77 -4.44 0.51
C GLN A 42 -18.78 -3.33 0.15
N GLU A 43 -17.92 -2.95 1.10
CA GLU A 43 -16.99 -1.82 0.93
C GLU A 43 -15.59 -2.28 0.52
N VAL A 44 -15.10 -3.40 1.10
CA VAL A 44 -13.75 -3.90 0.82
C VAL A 44 -13.72 -4.84 -0.39
N GLY A 45 -14.84 -5.49 -0.71
CA GLY A 45 -14.95 -6.45 -1.81
C GLY A 45 -14.44 -7.86 -1.45
N MET A 46 -14.39 -8.18 -0.16
CA MET A 46 -14.05 -9.54 0.31
C MET A 46 -15.21 -10.50 0.11
N LYS A 47 -14.91 -11.81 0.07
CA LYS A 47 -15.94 -12.86 0.00
C LYS A 47 -16.59 -13.18 1.36
N GLY A 48 -16.03 -12.68 2.44
CA GLY A 48 -16.47 -12.86 3.81
C GLY A 48 -15.34 -12.51 4.78
N LEU A 49 -15.66 -12.38 6.06
CA LEU A 49 -14.71 -12.07 7.12
C LEU A 49 -14.80 -13.14 8.23
N GLY A 50 -13.86 -14.08 8.23
CA GLY A 50 -13.78 -15.11 9.25
C GLY A 50 -13.17 -14.58 10.55
N TYR A 51 -13.64 -15.09 11.68
CA TYR A 51 -13.05 -14.79 12.98
C TYR A 51 -13.28 -15.90 13.99
N PHE A 52 -12.56 -15.83 15.11
CA PHE A 52 -12.93 -16.51 16.35
C PHE A 52 -12.70 -15.59 17.56
N LYS A 53 -13.43 -15.89 18.63
CA LYS A 53 -13.25 -15.28 19.96
C LYS A 53 -12.31 -16.17 20.78
N VAL A 54 -11.43 -15.54 21.55
CA VAL A 54 -10.54 -16.23 22.48
C VAL A 54 -11.23 -16.31 23.85
N GLU A 55 -11.58 -17.52 24.24
CA GLU A 55 -12.25 -17.83 25.52
C GLU A 55 -11.31 -18.63 26.44
N PRO A 56 -11.53 -18.60 27.76
CA PRO A 56 -10.78 -19.46 28.66
C PRO A 56 -11.05 -20.92 28.30
N GLY A 57 -9.99 -21.72 28.26
CA GLY A 57 -10.05 -23.14 28.01
C GLY A 57 -9.49 -23.96 29.15
N GLU A 58 -9.40 -25.25 28.96
CA GLU A 58 -8.87 -26.19 29.97
C GLU A 58 -7.34 -26.28 29.86
N ASN A 59 -6.67 -26.62 30.98
CA ASN A 59 -5.22 -26.88 31.04
C ASN A 59 -4.32 -25.75 30.53
N GLY A 60 -4.76 -24.47 30.65
CA GLY A 60 -3.99 -23.30 30.21
C GLY A 60 -3.98 -23.08 28.70
N MET A 61 -4.77 -23.83 27.95
CA MET A 61 -5.00 -23.58 26.52
C MET A 61 -6.23 -22.70 26.32
N PHE A 62 -6.24 -21.90 25.25
CA PHE A 62 -7.43 -21.13 24.87
C PHE A 62 -8.44 -22.02 24.15
N LYS A 63 -9.72 -21.74 24.39
CA LYS A 63 -10.81 -22.19 23.55
C LYS A 63 -11.15 -21.13 22.50
N TYR A 64 -11.20 -21.52 21.24
CA TYR A 64 -11.55 -20.63 20.16
C TYR A 64 -13.02 -20.82 19.78
N ASN A 65 -13.81 -19.77 19.96
CA ASN A 65 -15.23 -19.78 19.64
C ASN A 65 -15.48 -19.09 18.30
N GLY A 66 -15.65 -19.88 17.25
CA GLY A 66 -15.90 -19.39 15.90
C GLY A 66 -15.85 -20.50 14.85
N PRO A 67 -16.32 -20.23 13.63
CA PRO A 67 -16.46 -21.25 12.60
C PRO A 67 -15.13 -21.85 12.11
N ILE A 68 -14.02 -21.16 12.34
CA ILE A 68 -12.67 -21.55 11.88
C ILE A 68 -12.04 -22.57 12.82
N ASP A 69 -12.39 -22.57 14.12
CA ASP A 69 -11.76 -23.40 15.13
C ASP A 69 -11.75 -24.90 14.78
N LYS A 70 -12.82 -25.40 14.22
CA LYS A 70 -12.94 -26.83 13.83
C LYS A 70 -11.96 -27.30 12.75
N PHE A 71 -11.31 -26.36 12.06
CA PHE A 71 -10.32 -26.61 11.03
C PHE A 71 -8.88 -26.45 11.53
N LEU A 72 -8.69 -26.14 12.81
CA LEU A 72 -7.39 -25.97 13.43
C LEU A 72 -7.05 -27.23 14.25
N ASN A 73 -5.85 -27.73 14.06
CA ASN A 73 -5.27 -28.73 14.98
C ASN A 73 -4.64 -28.02 16.19
N ASP A 74 -4.22 -28.82 17.19
CA ASP A 74 -3.68 -28.29 18.45
C ASP A 74 -2.36 -27.53 18.29
N ASP A 75 -1.51 -27.92 17.33
CA ASP A 75 -0.26 -27.23 17.05
C ASP A 75 -0.53 -25.87 16.38
N GLN A 76 -1.48 -25.82 15.46
CA GLN A 76 -1.92 -24.57 14.86
C GLN A 76 -2.55 -23.61 15.89
N ARG A 77 -3.33 -24.12 16.85
CA ARG A 77 -3.89 -23.33 17.94
C ARG A 77 -2.81 -22.72 18.82
N LYS A 78 -1.80 -23.51 19.21
CA LYS A 78 -0.66 -23.02 20.00
C LYS A 78 0.15 -21.98 19.23
N GLU A 79 0.43 -22.25 17.98
CA GLU A 79 1.19 -21.34 17.13
C GLU A 79 0.46 -20.02 16.91
N LEU A 80 -0.85 -20.04 16.67
CA LEU A 80 -1.67 -18.81 16.58
C LEU A 80 -1.66 -18.02 17.88
N ALA A 81 -1.79 -18.73 19.04
CA ALA A 81 -1.72 -18.06 20.34
C ALA A 81 -0.40 -17.32 20.52
N THR A 82 0.71 -17.95 20.14
CA THR A 82 2.05 -17.37 20.27
C THR A 82 2.29 -16.25 19.26
N ARG A 83 2.07 -16.50 17.96
CA ARG A 83 2.32 -15.51 16.88
C ARG A 83 1.48 -14.26 16.99
N CYS A 84 0.22 -14.41 17.42
CA CYS A 84 -0.70 -13.30 17.57
C CYS A 84 -0.75 -12.74 18.99
N GLU A 85 0.06 -13.26 19.91
CA GLU A 85 0.08 -12.87 21.33
C GLU A 85 -1.33 -12.84 21.95
N LEU A 86 -2.15 -13.86 21.61
CA LEU A 86 -3.56 -13.89 21.99
C LEU A 86 -3.75 -13.91 23.50
N GLN A 87 -4.77 -13.20 23.94
CA GLN A 87 -5.21 -13.18 25.33
C GLN A 87 -6.71 -13.48 25.40
N GLU A 88 -7.15 -13.91 26.60
CA GLU A 88 -8.57 -14.11 26.87
C GLU A 88 -9.37 -12.81 26.62
N GLY A 89 -10.48 -12.96 25.93
CA GLY A 89 -11.32 -11.82 25.55
C GLY A 89 -10.96 -11.18 24.20
N ASP A 90 -9.91 -11.63 23.56
CA ASP A 90 -9.53 -11.14 22.21
C ASP A 90 -10.42 -11.73 21.11
N VAL A 91 -10.36 -11.10 19.96
CA VAL A 91 -10.86 -11.64 18.68
C VAL A 91 -9.71 -11.68 17.69
N LEU A 92 -9.60 -12.76 16.94
CA LEU A 92 -8.72 -12.84 15.78
C LEU A 92 -9.56 -12.91 14.50
N TYR A 93 -9.42 -11.88 13.65
CA TYR A 93 -9.97 -11.89 12.30
C TYR A 93 -8.99 -12.52 11.32
N PHE A 94 -9.54 -13.18 10.29
CA PHE A 94 -8.76 -13.80 9.22
C PHE A 94 -9.13 -13.20 7.88
N ILE A 95 -8.11 -12.72 7.17
CA ILE A 95 -8.21 -12.19 5.83
C ILE A 95 -7.44 -13.12 4.89
N ALA A 96 -8.15 -13.78 3.98
CA ALA A 96 -7.58 -14.75 3.07
C ALA A 96 -7.87 -14.39 1.62
N ASP A 97 -6.83 -14.01 0.88
CA ASP A 97 -6.93 -13.67 -0.54
C ASP A 97 -5.57 -13.88 -1.24
N THR A 98 -5.43 -13.39 -2.46
CA THR A 98 -4.17 -13.41 -3.20
C THR A 98 -3.06 -12.69 -2.42
N LYS A 99 -1.80 -12.95 -2.75
CA LYS A 99 -0.63 -12.27 -2.17
C LYS A 99 -0.75 -10.73 -2.29
N LYS A 100 -1.36 -10.24 -3.37
CA LYS A 100 -1.59 -8.80 -3.64
C LYS A 100 -2.72 -8.23 -2.77
N ASN A 101 -3.87 -8.92 -2.70
CA ASN A 101 -5.08 -8.37 -2.08
C ASN A 101 -5.10 -8.53 -0.55
N ALA A 102 -4.57 -9.63 -0.01
CA ALA A 102 -4.66 -9.91 1.42
C ALA A 102 -4.08 -8.79 2.31
N PRO A 103 -2.91 -8.18 2.02
CA PRO A 103 -2.40 -7.05 2.79
C PRO A 103 -3.30 -5.81 2.70
N LYS A 104 -3.81 -5.49 1.49
CA LYS A 104 -4.70 -4.35 1.25
C LYS A 104 -5.99 -4.48 2.07
N PHE A 105 -6.64 -5.63 1.97
CA PHE A 105 -7.87 -5.91 2.72
C PHE A 105 -7.63 -5.90 4.23
N ALA A 106 -6.51 -6.48 4.68
CA ALA A 106 -6.14 -6.45 6.10
C ALA A 106 -5.98 -5.03 6.63
N GLY A 107 -5.36 -4.13 5.85
CA GLY A 107 -5.24 -2.72 6.20
C GLY A 107 -6.59 -2.05 6.40
N GLN A 108 -7.54 -2.25 5.46
CA GLN A 108 -8.87 -1.68 5.55
C GLN A 108 -9.67 -2.23 6.75
N ILE A 109 -9.65 -3.54 6.98
CA ILE A 109 -10.31 -4.16 8.15
C ILE A 109 -9.68 -3.68 9.46
N ARG A 110 -8.35 -3.57 9.54
CA ARG A 110 -7.65 -3.06 10.73
C ARG A 110 -8.12 -1.65 11.08
N THR A 111 -8.15 -0.77 10.10
CA THR A 111 -8.55 0.63 10.31
C THR A 111 -10.00 0.73 10.74
N GLU A 112 -10.90 0.01 10.07
CA GLU A 112 -12.33 0.07 10.36
C GLU A 112 -12.67 -0.50 11.74
N VAL A 113 -12.09 -1.65 12.11
CA VAL A 113 -12.33 -2.21 13.45
C VAL A 113 -11.76 -1.32 14.54
N ALA A 114 -10.59 -0.69 14.31
CA ALA A 114 -10.01 0.24 15.27
C ALA A 114 -10.88 1.48 15.48
N LYS A 115 -11.45 2.04 14.41
CA LYS A 115 -12.43 3.13 14.48
C LYS A 115 -13.67 2.72 15.28
N ARG A 116 -14.32 1.61 14.94
CA ARG A 116 -15.54 1.14 15.63
C ARG A 116 -15.32 0.76 17.08
N MET A 117 -14.12 0.33 17.42
CA MET A 117 -13.74 -0.01 18.79
C MET A 117 -13.18 1.18 19.57
N ASN A 118 -13.09 2.37 18.95
CA ASN A 118 -12.49 3.58 19.54
C ASN A 118 -11.07 3.33 20.08
N LEU A 119 -10.25 2.62 19.29
CA LEU A 119 -8.86 2.27 19.63
C LEU A 119 -7.83 3.24 19.05
N ILE A 120 -8.25 4.18 18.22
CA ILE A 120 -7.38 5.20 17.63
C ILE A 120 -7.25 6.34 18.64
N ASP A 121 -6.01 6.62 19.02
CA ASP A 121 -5.68 7.79 19.86
C ASP A 121 -5.38 8.98 18.94
N GLU A 122 -6.39 9.85 18.74
CA GLU A 122 -6.29 11.02 17.86
C GLU A 122 -5.45 12.15 18.47
N SER A 123 -5.07 12.04 19.75
CA SER A 123 -4.23 13.04 20.43
C SER A 123 -2.75 12.95 20.12
N ARG A 124 -2.33 11.90 19.39
CA ARG A 124 -0.93 11.57 19.15
C ARG A 124 -0.59 11.60 17.67
N PHE A 125 0.65 12.00 17.37
CA PHE A 125 1.27 11.86 16.05
C PHE A 125 2.25 10.71 16.10
N GLU A 126 1.91 9.59 15.46
CA GLU A 126 2.75 8.40 15.38
C GLU A 126 3.37 8.29 13.98
N LEU A 127 4.70 8.30 13.95
CA LEU A 127 5.48 8.29 12.72
C LEU A 127 6.08 6.91 12.47
N CYS A 128 6.09 6.49 11.22
CA CYS A 128 6.85 5.32 10.79
C CYS A 128 7.46 5.52 9.40
N PHE A 129 8.52 4.73 9.11
CA PHE A 129 9.02 4.59 7.75
C PHE A 129 8.43 3.36 7.09
N ILE A 130 8.00 3.49 5.84
CA ILE A 130 7.77 2.39 4.94
C ILE A 130 9.00 2.29 4.05
N VAL A 131 9.62 1.12 3.97
CA VAL A 131 10.87 0.89 3.26
C VAL A 131 10.78 -0.36 2.38
N ASP A 132 11.84 -0.64 1.62
CA ASP A 132 11.95 -1.86 0.80
C ASP A 132 10.85 -1.98 -0.26
N PHE A 133 10.61 -0.89 -0.97
CA PHE A 133 9.68 -0.90 -2.10
C PHE A 133 10.19 -1.82 -3.22
N PRO A 134 9.31 -2.59 -3.89
CA PRO A 134 9.70 -3.29 -5.11
C PRO A 134 10.13 -2.26 -6.16
N MET A 135 11.20 -2.57 -6.90
CA MET A 135 11.67 -1.70 -7.98
C MET A 135 10.80 -1.79 -9.22
N TYR A 136 10.30 -2.99 -9.50
CA TYR A 136 9.49 -3.30 -10.67
C TYR A 136 8.19 -3.99 -10.30
N GLU A 137 7.21 -3.87 -11.18
CA GLU A 137 5.96 -4.64 -11.16
C GLU A 137 5.56 -5.03 -12.57
N LEU A 138 4.60 -5.93 -12.69
CA LEU A 138 3.96 -6.24 -13.97
C LEU A 138 2.81 -5.27 -14.19
N ASP A 139 2.83 -4.60 -15.34
CA ASP A 139 1.68 -3.85 -15.82
C ASP A 139 0.50 -4.81 -16.06
N GLU A 140 -0.65 -4.50 -15.50
CA GLU A 140 -1.81 -5.41 -15.50
C GLU A 140 -2.43 -5.58 -16.91
N GLU A 141 -2.30 -4.57 -17.78
CA GLU A 141 -2.89 -4.60 -19.12
C GLU A 141 -1.96 -5.24 -20.13
N THR A 142 -0.66 -4.91 -20.06
CA THR A 142 0.31 -5.32 -21.08
C THR A 142 1.16 -6.51 -20.66
N GLY A 143 1.20 -6.85 -19.37
CA GLY A 143 2.08 -7.88 -18.80
C GLY A 143 3.58 -7.54 -18.88
N LYS A 144 3.93 -6.30 -19.18
CA LYS A 144 5.32 -5.85 -19.25
C LYS A 144 5.83 -5.46 -17.87
N ILE A 145 7.15 -5.61 -17.69
CA ILE A 145 7.84 -5.09 -16.51
C ILE A 145 7.89 -3.56 -16.60
N ILE A 146 7.42 -2.89 -15.58
CA ILE A 146 7.46 -1.43 -15.42
C ILE A 146 8.04 -1.07 -14.06
N PHE A 147 8.50 0.18 -13.90
CA PHE A 147 8.86 0.68 -12.58
C PHE A 147 7.63 0.88 -11.71
N THR A 148 7.72 0.46 -10.44
CA THR A 148 6.60 0.59 -9.49
C THR A 148 6.34 2.05 -9.11
N HIS A 149 7.41 2.82 -8.80
CA HIS A 149 7.31 4.21 -8.35
C HIS A 149 8.33 5.10 -9.05
N ASN A 150 9.52 5.31 -8.43
CA ASN A 150 10.54 6.22 -8.92
C ASN A 150 11.64 5.45 -9.67
N PRO A 151 11.75 5.60 -11.01
CA PRO A 151 12.74 4.89 -11.82
C PRO A 151 14.21 5.27 -11.51
N PHE A 152 14.40 6.41 -10.83
CA PHE A 152 15.73 6.92 -10.48
C PHE A 152 16.17 6.49 -9.07
N SER A 153 15.51 5.51 -8.48
CA SER A 153 15.91 4.95 -7.20
C SER A 153 17.03 3.94 -7.38
N MET A 154 17.94 3.87 -6.42
CA MET A 154 19.02 2.89 -6.41
C MET A 154 18.44 1.51 -6.09
N PRO A 155 18.67 0.48 -6.94
CA PRO A 155 18.29 -0.89 -6.61
C PRO A 155 19.15 -1.45 -5.47
N GLN A 156 18.53 -2.21 -4.59
CA GLN A 156 19.25 -2.94 -3.54
C GLN A 156 20.09 -4.06 -4.17
N GLY A 157 21.38 -4.03 -3.90
CA GLY A 157 22.36 -4.92 -4.54
C GLY A 157 22.95 -4.38 -5.84
N GLY A 158 22.58 -3.16 -6.26
CA GLY A 158 23.18 -2.45 -7.39
C GLY A 158 23.12 -3.23 -8.71
N LEU A 159 24.20 -3.12 -9.51
CA LEU A 159 24.28 -3.77 -10.82
C LEU A 159 24.19 -5.29 -10.74
N ASP A 160 24.76 -5.91 -9.71
CA ASP A 160 24.72 -7.38 -9.55
C ASP A 160 23.27 -7.88 -9.43
N ALA A 161 22.43 -7.18 -8.66
CA ALA A 161 21.02 -7.54 -8.54
C ALA A 161 20.29 -7.42 -9.88
N LEU A 162 20.56 -6.36 -10.67
CA LEU A 162 19.95 -6.15 -11.99
C LEU A 162 20.38 -7.20 -13.03
N LEU A 163 21.55 -7.80 -12.86
CA LEU A 163 22.07 -8.82 -13.77
C LEU A 163 21.64 -10.25 -13.42
N ASN A 164 21.44 -10.54 -12.13
CA ASN A 164 21.38 -11.92 -11.64
C ASN A 164 20.07 -12.29 -10.91
N LYS A 165 19.23 -11.32 -10.54
CA LYS A 165 17.94 -11.60 -9.88
C LYS A 165 16.76 -11.50 -10.85
N ASP A 166 15.66 -12.15 -10.50
CA ASP A 166 14.37 -11.87 -11.14
C ASP A 166 14.02 -10.39 -10.88
N PRO A 167 13.69 -9.61 -11.90
CA PRO A 167 13.32 -8.20 -11.74
C PRO A 167 12.23 -7.95 -10.69
N LEU A 168 11.26 -8.85 -10.57
CA LEU A 168 10.16 -8.73 -9.60
C LEU A 168 10.59 -8.99 -8.14
N ASP A 169 11.78 -9.53 -7.91
CA ASP A 169 12.37 -9.74 -6.59
C ASP A 169 13.37 -8.64 -6.19
N ILE A 170 13.61 -7.66 -7.08
CA ILE A 170 14.51 -6.54 -6.81
C ILE A 170 13.78 -5.46 -6.02
N LEU A 171 14.32 -5.11 -4.86
CA LEU A 171 13.87 -3.99 -4.06
C LEU A 171 14.67 -2.73 -4.39
N ALA A 172 14.07 -1.57 -4.18
CA ALA A 172 14.73 -0.27 -4.30
C ALA A 172 14.92 0.37 -2.93
N TYR A 173 15.94 1.22 -2.79
CA TYR A 173 16.11 2.09 -1.64
C TYR A 173 15.15 3.29 -1.73
N GLN A 174 13.86 2.98 -1.69
CA GLN A 174 12.77 3.95 -1.58
C GLN A 174 12.21 3.92 -0.17
N TYR A 175 11.70 5.04 0.28
CA TYR A 175 11.12 5.17 1.61
C TYR A 175 10.05 6.25 1.63
N ASP A 176 8.99 6.00 2.41
CA ASP A 176 7.99 6.98 2.76
C ASP A 176 8.03 7.25 4.26
N ILE A 177 7.78 8.49 4.66
CA ILE A 177 7.45 8.84 6.04
C ILE A 177 5.93 8.93 6.12
N VAL A 178 5.37 8.13 7.01
CA VAL A 178 3.93 8.06 7.26
C VAL A 178 3.64 8.52 8.68
N CYS A 179 2.63 9.37 8.84
CA CYS A 179 2.11 9.79 10.13
C CYS A 179 0.62 9.46 10.22
N ASN A 180 0.20 8.74 11.25
CA ASN A 180 -1.20 8.35 11.47
C ASN A 180 -1.89 7.73 10.23
N GLY A 181 -1.13 6.98 9.43
CA GLY A 181 -1.63 6.37 8.19
C GLY A 181 -1.63 7.29 6.96
N VAL A 182 -1.18 8.53 7.08
CA VAL A 182 -1.02 9.48 5.97
C VAL A 182 0.45 9.54 5.55
N GLU A 183 0.74 9.30 4.27
CA GLU A 183 2.06 9.52 3.69
C GLU A 183 2.38 11.01 3.69
N LEU A 184 3.34 11.42 4.51
CA LEU A 184 3.80 12.81 4.60
C LEU A 184 4.86 13.16 3.57
N SER A 185 5.73 12.21 3.27
CA SER A 185 6.87 12.41 2.39
C SER A 185 7.26 11.12 1.73
N SER A 186 7.58 11.18 0.45
CA SER A 186 8.23 10.11 -0.29
C SER A 186 9.66 10.49 -0.63
N GLY A 187 10.55 9.50 -0.67
CA GLY A 187 11.96 9.70 -0.94
C GLY A 187 12.67 8.47 -1.48
N ALA A 188 13.91 8.67 -1.91
CA ALA A 188 14.77 7.58 -2.35
C ALA A 188 16.26 7.93 -2.22
N VAL A 189 17.09 6.91 -2.04
CA VAL A 189 18.50 6.97 -2.42
C VAL A 189 18.54 6.96 -3.94
N ARG A 190 19.18 7.95 -4.54
CA ARG A 190 19.18 8.13 -5.99
C ARG A 190 20.17 7.20 -6.68
N ASN A 191 19.76 6.69 -7.82
CA ASN A 191 20.64 5.97 -8.72
C ASN A 191 21.50 7.00 -9.49
N HIS A 192 22.69 7.26 -8.95
CA HIS A 192 23.65 8.23 -9.48
C HIS A 192 24.72 7.59 -10.38
N ASP A 193 24.71 6.27 -10.45
CA ASP A 193 25.58 5.49 -11.31
C ASP A 193 24.92 5.25 -12.67
N LEU A 194 25.59 5.70 -13.74
CA LEU A 194 25.01 5.68 -15.09
C LEU A 194 24.80 4.25 -15.61
N ASP A 195 25.74 3.34 -15.34
CA ASP A 195 25.66 1.96 -15.80
C ASP A 195 24.50 1.22 -15.12
N ILE A 196 24.33 1.45 -13.82
CA ILE A 196 23.19 0.91 -13.07
C ILE A 196 21.88 1.51 -13.57
N MET A 197 21.85 2.81 -13.86
CA MET A 197 20.64 3.50 -14.35
C MET A 197 20.23 2.96 -15.72
N ILE A 198 21.16 2.87 -16.67
CA ILE A 198 20.87 2.34 -18.01
C ILE A 198 20.35 0.91 -17.91
N LYS A 199 21.02 0.05 -17.12
CA LYS A 199 20.59 -1.33 -16.93
C LYS A 199 19.19 -1.44 -16.30
N ALA A 200 18.90 -0.59 -15.33
CA ALA A 200 17.57 -0.54 -14.72
C ALA A 200 16.47 -0.19 -15.74
N PHE A 201 16.74 0.79 -16.60
CA PHE A 201 15.80 1.19 -17.66
C PHE A 201 15.67 0.13 -18.77
N GLU A 202 16.74 -0.58 -19.11
CA GLU A 202 16.69 -1.69 -20.09
C GLU A 202 15.72 -2.79 -19.64
N ILE A 203 15.71 -3.16 -18.36
CA ILE A 203 14.79 -4.14 -17.80
C ILE A 203 13.31 -3.70 -17.97
N ALA A 204 13.05 -2.40 -17.87
CA ALA A 204 11.73 -1.82 -18.11
C ALA A 204 11.44 -1.58 -19.62
N GLY A 205 12.30 -2.04 -20.52
CA GLY A 205 12.11 -1.99 -21.98
C GLY A 205 12.51 -0.68 -22.65
N TYR A 206 13.31 0.16 -21.99
CA TYR A 206 13.89 1.36 -22.58
C TYR A 206 15.30 1.09 -23.10
N THR A 207 15.70 1.80 -24.14
CA THR A 207 17.09 1.81 -24.62
C THR A 207 17.89 2.93 -23.96
N GLU A 208 19.21 2.88 -24.03
CA GLU A 208 20.06 3.99 -23.59
C GLU A 208 19.72 5.30 -24.35
N GLU A 209 19.37 5.19 -25.63
CA GLU A 209 18.94 6.33 -26.46
C GLU A 209 17.64 6.96 -25.94
N ASP A 210 16.68 6.13 -25.48
CA ASP A 210 15.47 6.59 -24.83
C ASP A 210 15.77 7.37 -23.54
N VAL A 211 16.69 6.87 -22.71
CA VAL A 211 17.12 7.54 -21.49
C VAL A 211 17.80 8.87 -21.80
N ALA A 212 18.74 8.87 -22.74
CA ALA A 212 19.45 10.08 -23.17
C ALA A 212 18.50 11.15 -23.77
N SER A 213 17.49 10.73 -24.53
CA SER A 213 16.51 11.62 -25.14
C SER A 213 15.49 12.16 -24.14
N LYS A 214 14.90 11.28 -23.32
CA LYS A 214 13.82 11.66 -22.41
C LYS A 214 14.32 12.35 -21.15
N PHE A 215 15.50 11.98 -20.68
CA PHE A 215 16.12 12.43 -19.42
C PHE A 215 17.50 13.05 -19.65
N GLY A 216 17.72 13.67 -20.81
CA GLY A 216 19.03 14.11 -21.28
C GLY A 216 19.79 15.01 -20.31
N ALA A 217 19.12 15.89 -19.57
CA ALA A 217 19.76 16.74 -18.59
C ALA A 217 20.41 15.93 -17.45
N LEU A 218 19.66 14.98 -16.88
CA LEU A 218 20.13 14.09 -15.81
C LEU A 218 21.21 13.13 -16.31
N TYR A 219 20.94 12.47 -17.45
CA TYR A 219 21.87 11.56 -18.12
C TYR A 219 23.23 12.22 -18.39
N ASN A 220 23.23 13.43 -18.94
CA ASN A 220 24.47 14.16 -19.23
C ASN A 220 25.17 14.62 -17.93
N ALA A 221 24.42 15.08 -16.92
CA ALA A 221 25.01 15.48 -15.66
C ALA A 221 25.74 14.30 -14.97
N PHE A 222 25.16 13.10 -15.02
CA PHE A 222 25.77 11.93 -14.38
C PHE A 222 27.05 11.44 -15.06
N LYS A 223 27.27 11.77 -16.34
CA LYS A 223 28.55 11.53 -17.02
C LYS A 223 29.74 12.25 -16.40
N PHE A 224 29.48 13.32 -15.66
CA PHE A 224 30.50 14.10 -14.96
C PHE A 224 30.75 13.64 -13.51
N GLY A 225 30.10 12.52 -13.09
CA GLY A 225 30.28 11.93 -11.76
C GLY A 225 29.41 12.59 -10.68
N ALA A 226 28.14 12.24 -10.64
CA ALA A 226 27.26 12.68 -9.57
C ALA A 226 27.66 12.03 -8.23
N PRO A 227 27.66 12.76 -7.11
CA PRO A 227 27.91 12.16 -5.80
C PRO A 227 26.74 11.24 -5.41
N PRO A 228 26.96 10.24 -4.54
CA PRO A 228 25.88 9.54 -3.87
C PRO A 228 24.98 10.54 -3.15
N HIS A 229 23.70 10.48 -3.41
CA HIS A 229 22.73 11.39 -2.82
C HIS A 229 21.37 10.72 -2.58
N ALA A 230 20.61 11.27 -1.65
CA ALA A 230 19.26 10.88 -1.33
C ALA A 230 18.43 12.13 -1.06
N GLY A 231 17.13 11.98 -1.09
CA GLY A 231 16.24 13.09 -0.80
C GLY A 231 14.82 12.64 -0.55
N MET A 232 14.02 13.57 -0.05
CA MET A 232 12.61 13.36 0.23
C MET A 232 11.83 14.65 -0.12
N ALA A 233 10.55 14.51 -0.39
CA ALA A 233 9.65 15.60 -0.73
C ALA A 233 8.46 15.64 0.24
N PRO A 234 8.57 16.39 1.36
CA PRO A 234 7.48 16.53 2.31
C PRO A 234 6.28 17.28 1.73
N GLY A 235 5.08 16.72 1.90
CA GLY A 235 3.83 17.34 1.49
C GLY A 235 3.33 18.33 2.53
N VAL A 236 3.52 19.62 2.31
CA VAL A 236 3.11 20.66 3.27
C VAL A 236 1.61 20.63 3.54
N ASP A 237 0.78 20.48 2.51
CA ASP A 237 -0.68 20.39 2.67
C ASP A 237 -1.09 19.21 3.56
N ARG A 238 -0.45 18.04 3.41
CA ARG A 238 -0.71 16.87 4.26
C ARG A 238 -0.31 17.11 5.72
N MET A 239 0.81 17.82 5.95
CA MET A 239 1.22 18.21 7.29
C MET A 239 0.20 19.14 7.94
N ILE A 240 -0.27 20.16 7.21
CA ILE A 240 -1.29 21.11 7.71
C ILE A 240 -2.59 20.36 7.98
N MET A 241 -3.03 19.49 7.08
CA MET A 241 -4.22 18.64 7.25
C MET A 241 -4.18 17.86 8.59
N LEU A 242 -3.06 17.21 8.88
CA LEU A 242 -2.90 16.48 10.15
C LEU A 242 -2.87 17.39 11.36
N LEU A 243 -2.19 18.54 11.29
CA LEU A 243 -2.09 19.50 12.39
C LEU A 243 -3.43 20.15 12.72
N THR A 244 -4.30 20.33 11.73
CA THR A 244 -5.64 20.92 11.89
C THR A 244 -6.71 19.87 12.19
N GLY A 245 -6.38 18.57 12.12
CA GLY A 245 -7.33 17.48 12.34
C GLY A 245 -8.34 17.30 11.21
N GLU A 246 -8.01 17.75 10.00
CA GLU A 246 -8.87 17.63 8.82
C GLU A 246 -8.72 16.26 8.15
N GLU A 247 -9.80 15.70 7.59
CA GLU A 247 -9.79 14.42 6.90
C GLU A 247 -9.37 14.53 5.43
N SER A 248 -9.39 15.74 4.86
CA SER A 248 -9.10 15.99 3.45
C SER A 248 -8.17 17.18 3.26
N ILE A 249 -7.18 17.05 2.38
CA ILE A 249 -6.31 18.17 1.98
C ILE A 249 -7.09 19.33 1.32
N ARG A 250 -8.32 19.08 0.83
CA ARG A 250 -9.15 20.15 0.25
C ARG A 250 -9.56 21.19 1.27
N GLU A 251 -9.61 20.83 2.54
CA GLU A 251 -9.95 21.77 3.64
C GLU A 251 -8.80 22.74 3.97
N VAL A 252 -7.58 22.41 3.55
CA VAL A 252 -6.38 23.22 3.83
C VAL A 252 -5.77 23.88 2.58
N ILE A 253 -6.33 23.61 1.39
CA ILE A 253 -5.94 24.25 0.12
C ILE A 253 -6.89 25.40 -0.18
N ALA A 254 -6.35 26.58 -0.46
CA ALA A 254 -7.16 27.79 -0.66
C ALA A 254 -8.13 27.71 -1.86
N PHE A 255 -7.73 27.00 -2.96
CA PHE A 255 -8.54 26.83 -4.16
C PHE A 255 -8.56 25.37 -4.59
N PRO A 256 -9.27 24.49 -3.87
CA PRO A 256 -9.27 23.06 -4.16
C PRO A 256 -10.11 22.75 -5.39
N LEU A 257 -9.64 21.79 -6.19
CA LEU A 257 -10.45 21.19 -7.25
C LEU A 257 -11.43 20.17 -6.67
N ASN A 258 -12.65 20.13 -7.22
CA ASN A 258 -13.62 19.09 -6.90
C ASN A 258 -13.26 17.74 -7.58
N SER A 259 -14.07 16.70 -7.36
CA SER A 259 -13.87 15.37 -7.96
C SER A 259 -13.90 15.35 -9.49
N ASN A 260 -14.49 16.37 -10.12
CA ASN A 260 -14.53 16.54 -11.58
C ASN A 260 -13.38 17.43 -12.11
N ALA A 261 -12.35 17.67 -11.31
CA ALA A 261 -11.23 18.56 -11.62
C ALA A 261 -11.67 19.99 -11.97
N GLN A 262 -12.68 20.51 -11.28
CA GLN A 262 -13.20 21.86 -11.47
C GLN A 262 -12.87 22.73 -10.24
N ASP A 263 -12.40 23.95 -10.50
CA ASP A 263 -12.36 25.02 -9.53
C ASP A 263 -13.65 25.83 -9.63
N LEU A 264 -14.53 25.64 -8.66
CA LEU A 264 -15.84 26.30 -8.65
C LEU A 264 -15.75 27.80 -8.36
N LEU A 265 -14.70 28.24 -7.68
CA LEU A 265 -14.51 29.66 -7.37
C LEU A 265 -13.99 30.43 -8.58
N LEU A 266 -12.99 29.89 -9.29
CA LEU A 266 -12.40 30.52 -10.45
C LEU A 266 -13.10 30.16 -11.77
N GLY A 267 -14.05 29.19 -11.73
CA GLY A 267 -14.78 28.71 -12.90
C GLY A 267 -13.90 27.93 -13.89
N ALA A 268 -12.84 27.28 -13.41
CA ALA A 268 -11.95 26.48 -14.24
C ALA A 268 -12.36 24.97 -14.22
N PRO A 269 -12.06 24.21 -15.29
CA PRO A 269 -11.48 24.64 -16.57
C PRO A 269 -12.48 25.40 -17.46
N THR A 270 -11.95 26.26 -18.33
CA THR A 270 -12.72 26.97 -19.34
C THR A 270 -12.37 26.50 -20.74
N GLU A 271 -13.26 26.72 -21.70
CA GLU A 271 -12.97 26.43 -23.09
C GLU A 271 -11.84 27.30 -23.64
N VAL A 272 -11.02 26.74 -24.53
CA VAL A 272 -9.99 27.43 -25.25
C VAL A 272 -10.45 27.77 -26.67
N THR A 273 -10.03 28.90 -27.20
CA THR A 273 -10.37 29.33 -28.55
C THR A 273 -9.54 28.58 -29.60
N GLU A 274 -10.08 28.49 -30.83
CA GLU A 274 -9.36 27.95 -31.98
C GLU A 274 -8.04 28.73 -32.28
N GLN A 275 -7.98 30.02 -31.95
CA GLN A 275 -6.77 30.81 -32.10
C GLN A 275 -5.69 30.33 -31.12
N GLN A 276 -6.04 30.12 -29.84
CA GLN A 276 -5.12 29.58 -28.82
C GLN A 276 -4.59 28.20 -29.19
N LEU A 277 -5.46 27.33 -29.74
CA LEU A 277 -5.03 26.00 -30.21
C LEU A 277 -4.04 26.12 -31.40
N ARG A 278 -4.28 27.02 -32.33
CA ARG A 278 -3.35 27.26 -33.47
C ARG A 278 -2.01 27.80 -33.04
N GLU A 279 -1.97 28.67 -32.05
CA GLU A 279 -0.72 29.28 -31.52
C GLU A 279 0.23 28.21 -30.96
N VAL A 280 -0.33 27.10 -30.38
CA VAL A 280 0.45 25.98 -29.86
C VAL A 280 0.47 24.76 -30.79
N HIS A 281 0.02 24.91 -32.03
CA HIS A 281 -0.03 23.87 -33.06
C HIS A 281 -0.80 22.60 -32.66
N ILE A 282 -1.87 22.73 -31.85
CA ILE A 282 -2.73 21.63 -31.40
C ILE A 282 -4.09 21.68 -32.13
N LYS A 283 -4.68 20.52 -32.37
CA LYS A 283 -6.03 20.36 -32.89
C LYS A 283 -6.81 19.32 -32.10
N VAL A 284 -8.03 19.66 -31.67
CA VAL A 284 -8.93 18.71 -31.03
C VAL A 284 -9.43 17.68 -32.07
N ARG A 285 -9.25 16.39 -31.79
CA ARG A 285 -9.86 15.34 -32.60
C ARG A 285 -11.33 15.24 -32.24
N LYS A 286 -12.22 15.28 -33.24
CA LYS A 286 -13.62 14.92 -33.05
C LYS A 286 -13.69 13.43 -32.69
N GLN A 287 -14.40 13.10 -31.64
CA GLN A 287 -14.77 11.68 -31.39
C GLN A 287 -15.60 11.20 -32.60
N MET A 288 -15.18 10.09 -33.18
CA MET A 288 -15.96 9.40 -34.24
C MET A 288 -17.13 8.70 -33.63
#